data_3644f57bfe44b28b9cd2c3ac1402e6f3
#
_entry.id   3644f57bfe44b28b9cd2c3ac1402e6f3
#
_cell.length_a   1.000
_cell.length_b   1.000
_cell.length_c   1.000
_cell.angle_alpha   90.00
_cell.angle_beta   90.00
_cell.angle_gamma   90.00
#
_symmetry.space_group_name_H-M   'P 1'
#
loop_
_entity.id
_entity.type
_entity.pdbx_description
1 polymer ?
#
loop_
_entity_poly.entity_id
_entity_poly.type
_entity_poly.pdbx_seq_one_letter_code
_entity_poly.pdbx_strand_id
1 'polypeptide(L)'
;MKKQFFIFLSVLAGMLAIMSPAAAQNGATECGNGTVTVAFTAPGNLTDFTCLTVPTAERAPDGQPLTAAKLKSAVVVFNQLRTANPISPELTVFPVSGLSAVNSEIYQKAVDLTALINSVTTNGIAAVTGDVPVFPLQEKPQLMSALPTVLTPQGINGLRFLTAFDDASAGVTNNNIVYAFQGLSVDGRNIVSVLFPIQHSALTAPATAPREYNWAALPEDGWTSRLSDLDEIIKSITLH
;
A
#
# COMPACT_ATOMS: atom_id res chain seq x y z
N MET A 1 -23.97 37.62 -72.02
CA MET A 1 -24.17 36.55 -71.09
C MET A 1 -22.92 36.38 -70.18
N LYS A 2 -22.92 36.96 -69.02
CA LYS A 2 -21.79 36.88 -68.05
C LYS A 2 -22.17 35.84 -66.98
N LYS A 3 -21.47 34.72 -66.92
CA LYS A 3 -21.59 33.73 -65.88
C LYS A 3 -20.78 34.21 -64.66
N GLN A 4 -21.44 34.46 -63.54
CA GLN A 4 -20.79 34.68 -62.24
C GLN A 4 -20.51 33.32 -61.60
N PHE A 5 -19.24 33.11 -61.25
CA PHE A 5 -18.75 31.95 -60.48
C PHE A 5 -18.76 32.36 -58.99
N PHE A 6 -19.63 31.75 -58.22
CA PHE A 6 -19.61 31.87 -56.76
C PHE A 6 -18.64 30.83 -56.18
N ILE A 7 -17.56 31.30 -55.59
CA ILE A 7 -16.65 30.48 -54.80
C ILE A 7 -17.15 30.47 -53.38
N PHE A 8 -17.62 29.30 -52.93
CA PHE A 8 -17.91 29.04 -51.52
C PHE A 8 -16.61 28.73 -50.78
N LEU A 9 -16.18 29.67 -49.93
CA LEU A 9 -15.06 29.51 -49.01
C LEU A 9 -15.57 28.84 -47.74
N SER A 10 -15.38 27.51 -47.60
CA SER A 10 -15.71 26.77 -46.39
C SER A 10 -14.63 27.04 -45.36
N VAL A 11 -14.92 27.83 -44.35
CA VAL A 11 -14.08 28.02 -43.16
C VAL A 11 -14.28 26.81 -42.26
N LEU A 12 -13.29 25.88 -42.29
CA LEU A 12 -13.22 24.76 -41.36
C LEU A 12 -12.68 25.30 -40.03
N ALA A 13 -13.58 25.62 -39.09
CA ALA A 13 -13.21 25.98 -37.73
C ALA A 13 -12.76 24.70 -37.00
N GLY A 14 -11.45 24.50 -36.94
CA GLY A 14 -10.85 23.47 -36.10
C GLY A 14 -11.09 23.81 -34.62
N MET A 15 -11.99 23.08 -33.95
CA MET A 15 -12.08 23.09 -32.49
C MET A 15 -10.80 22.46 -31.93
N LEU A 16 -9.86 23.29 -31.50
CA LEU A 16 -8.81 22.86 -30.60
C LEU A 16 -9.49 22.56 -29.25
N ALA A 17 -9.68 21.29 -28.94
CA ALA A 17 -10.02 20.84 -27.59
C ALA A 17 -8.83 21.16 -26.70
N ILE A 18 -8.89 22.28 -25.98
CA ILE A 18 -7.97 22.57 -24.88
C ILE A 18 -8.31 21.54 -23.81
N MET A 19 -7.48 20.49 -23.72
CA MET A 19 -7.49 19.63 -22.54
C MET A 19 -7.07 20.50 -21.35
N SER A 20 -8.03 20.96 -20.58
CA SER A 20 -7.78 21.54 -19.26
C SER A 20 -7.02 20.51 -18.43
N PRO A 21 -5.93 20.88 -17.75
CA PRO A 21 -5.33 20.01 -16.77
C PRO A 21 -6.42 19.67 -15.75
N ALA A 22 -6.66 18.38 -15.51
CA ALA A 22 -7.60 17.94 -14.51
C ALA A 22 -7.24 18.64 -13.20
N ALA A 23 -8.10 19.55 -12.75
CA ALA A 23 -8.02 20.11 -11.42
C ALA A 23 -8.01 18.92 -10.46
N ALA A 24 -7.06 18.86 -9.53
CA ALA A 24 -7.01 17.88 -8.49
C ALA A 24 -8.37 17.89 -7.77
N GLN A 25 -9.21 16.93 -8.12
CA GLN A 25 -10.46 16.69 -7.40
C GLN A 25 -10.05 16.11 -6.05
N ASN A 26 -10.48 16.74 -4.96
CA ASN A 26 -10.48 16.18 -3.61
C ASN A 26 -11.48 15.00 -3.54
N GLY A 27 -11.40 14.07 -4.47
CA GLY A 27 -12.24 12.89 -4.59
C GLY A 27 -11.44 11.63 -4.25
N ALA A 28 -12.11 10.66 -3.66
CA ALA A 28 -11.53 9.34 -3.46
C ALA A 28 -11.14 8.74 -4.83
N THR A 29 -9.95 8.17 -4.90
CA THR A 29 -9.51 7.41 -6.07
C THR A 29 -9.87 5.95 -5.89
N GLU A 30 -10.42 5.33 -6.91
CA GLU A 30 -10.84 3.93 -6.89
C GLU A 30 -9.92 3.08 -7.78
N CYS A 31 -9.43 1.98 -7.22
CA CYS A 31 -8.59 1.00 -7.90
C CYS A 31 -9.06 -0.42 -7.59
N GLY A 32 -9.15 -1.28 -8.59
CA GLY A 32 -9.54 -2.67 -8.34
C GLY A 32 -9.69 -3.50 -9.61
N ASN A 33 -10.12 -4.74 -9.45
CA ASN A 33 -10.34 -5.69 -10.55
C ASN A 33 -11.82 -5.96 -10.87
N GLY A 34 -12.73 -5.13 -10.34
CA GLY A 34 -14.18 -5.29 -10.49
C GLY A 34 -14.81 -6.26 -9.47
N THR A 35 -14.03 -7.08 -8.78
CA THR A 35 -14.51 -7.93 -7.66
C THR A 35 -14.29 -7.25 -6.31
N VAL A 36 -13.16 -6.58 -6.17
CA VAL A 36 -12.81 -5.75 -5.01
C VAL A 36 -12.27 -4.43 -5.53
N THR A 37 -12.82 -3.34 -5.03
CA THR A 37 -12.36 -1.98 -5.30
C THR A 37 -11.87 -1.36 -3.99
N VAL A 38 -10.68 -0.78 -4.02
CA VAL A 38 -10.16 0.03 -2.94
C VAL A 38 -10.30 1.49 -3.32
N ALA A 39 -10.90 2.29 -2.45
CA ALA A 39 -10.93 3.74 -2.57
C ALA A 39 -10.09 4.36 -1.45
N PHE A 40 -9.41 5.46 -1.74
CA PHE A 40 -8.59 6.19 -0.79
C PHE A 40 -8.47 7.66 -1.19
N THR A 41 -8.07 8.50 -0.22
CA THR A 41 -7.73 9.90 -0.46
C THR A 41 -6.25 10.11 -0.14
N ALA A 42 -5.49 10.59 -1.11
CA ALA A 42 -4.10 10.96 -0.89
C ALA A 42 -4.00 12.42 -0.43
N PRO A 43 -3.16 12.77 0.57
CA PRO A 43 -2.86 14.15 0.91
C PRO A 43 -2.31 14.92 -0.30
N GLY A 44 -2.49 16.23 -0.34
CA GLY A 44 -2.26 17.08 -1.52
C GLY A 44 -0.86 17.02 -2.16
N ASN A 45 0.11 16.44 -1.49
CA ASN A 45 1.46 16.21 -2.02
C ASN A 45 1.71 14.77 -2.53
N LEU A 46 0.78 13.82 -2.34
CA LEU A 46 0.92 12.41 -2.75
C LEU A 46 -0.09 12.07 -3.87
N THR A 47 -0.03 12.82 -4.97
CA THR A 47 -0.97 12.72 -6.08
C THR A 47 -0.48 11.85 -7.24
N ASP A 48 0.79 11.44 -7.24
CA ASP A 48 1.37 10.57 -8.27
C ASP A 48 1.30 9.11 -7.84
N PHE A 49 0.22 8.45 -8.23
CA PHE A 49 0.01 7.02 -8.01
C PHE A 49 -0.49 6.33 -9.29
N THR A 50 -0.26 5.03 -9.36
CA THR A 50 -0.67 4.18 -10.47
C THR A 50 -1.53 3.03 -9.97
N CYS A 51 -2.77 2.92 -10.47
CA CYS A 51 -3.59 1.73 -10.29
C CYS A 51 -3.12 0.65 -11.27
N LEU A 52 -2.67 -0.47 -10.76
CA LEU A 52 -2.31 -1.60 -11.60
C LEU A 52 -3.53 -2.50 -11.81
N THR A 53 -3.80 -2.83 -13.06
CA THR A 53 -4.78 -3.87 -13.39
C THR A 53 -4.19 -5.22 -12.98
N VAL A 54 -4.82 -5.87 -12.03
CA VAL A 54 -4.43 -7.21 -11.60
C VAL A 54 -5.35 -8.19 -12.29
N PRO A 55 -4.84 -9.09 -13.15
CA PRO A 55 -5.67 -10.12 -13.75
C PRO A 55 -6.25 -11.02 -12.65
N THR A 56 -7.52 -11.40 -12.78
CA THR A 56 -8.14 -12.43 -11.95
C THR A 56 -7.22 -13.65 -11.95
N ALA A 57 -6.94 -14.20 -10.76
CA ALA A 57 -6.03 -15.32 -10.65
C ALA A 57 -6.58 -16.54 -11.39
N GLU A 58 -6.22 -16.70 -12.65
CA GLU A 58 -6.36 -17.96 -13.34
C GLU A 58 -5.33 -18.95 -12.77
N ARG A 59 -5.72 -20.20 -12.60
CA ARG A 59 -4.76 -21.28 -12.31
C ARG A 59 -3.65 -21.18 -13.32
N ALA A 60 -2.39 -21.16 -12.84
CA ALA A 60 -1.26 -21.21 -13.73
C ALA A 60 -1.45 -22.37 -14.73
N PRO A 61 -1.36 -22.15 -16.05
CA PRO A 61 -1.70 -23.16 -17.08
C PRO A 61 -0.86 -24.42 -16.99
N ASP A 62 0.26 -24.39 -16.28
CA ASP A 62 1.30 -25.42 -16.18
C ASP A 62 1.32 -26.14 -14.82
N GLY A 63 0.31 -25.93 -13.98
CA GLY A 63 0.24 -26.55 -12.65
C GLY A 63 1.26 -25.98 -11.64
N GLN A 64 1.95 -24.88 -11.98
CA GLN A 64 2.83 -24.20 -11.05
C GLN A 64 2.03 -23.59 -9.88
N PRO A 65 2.59 -23.56 -8.66
CA PRO A 65 1.91 -22.95 -7.53
C PRO A 65 1.59 -21.48 -7.82
N LEU A 66 0.38 -21.05 -7.46
CA LEU A 66 0.05 -19.64 -7.45
C LEU A 66 0.99 -18.92 -6.48
N THR A 67 1.60 -17.83 -6.91
CA THR A 67 2.37 -16.96 -6.01
C THR A 67 1.44 -15.96 -5.35
N ALA A 68 1.76 -15.46 -4.15
CA ALA A 68 0.98 -14.42 -3.48
C ALA A 68 0.79 -13.18 -4.37
N ALA A 69 1.77 -12.88 -5.23
CA ALA A 69 1.68 -11.79 -6.20
C ALA A 69 0.51 -11.94 -7.20
N LYS A 70 0.12 -13.19 -7.53
CA LYS A 70 -1.00 -13.48 -8.44
C LYS A 70 -2.37 -13.41 -7.77
N LEU A 71 -2.44 -13.30 -6.44
CA LEU A 71 -3.68 -13.21 -5.69
C LEU A 71 -4.12 -11.78 -5.38
N LYS A 72 -3.33 -10.79 -5.77
CA LYS A 72 -3.69 -9.38 -5.53
C LYS A 72 -5.01 -9.05 -6.23
N SER A 73 -5.97 -8.48 -5.51
CA SER A 73 -7.25 -8.01 -6.07
C SER A 73 -7.21 -6.55 -6.48
N ALA A 74 -6.42 -5.75 -5.79
CA ALA A 74 -6.16 -4.35 -6.11
C ALA A 74 -4.72 -4.00 -5.77
N VAL A 75 -4.08 -3.18 -6.58
CA VAL A 75 -2.72 -2.66 -6.33
C VAL A 75 -2.66 -1.19 -6.71
N VAL A 76 -2.21 -0.37 -5.78
CA VAL A 76 -1.91 1.04 -6.00
C VAL A 76 -0.44 1.28 -5.69
N VAL A 77 0.30 1.80 -6.63
CA VAL A 77 1.72 2.17 -6.46
C VAL A 77 1.83 3.67 -6.30
N PHE A 78 2.43 4.12 -5.19
CA PHE A 78 2.65 5.54 -4.89
C PHE A 78 4.05 5.96 -5.38
N ASN A 79 4.14 6.47 -6.60
CA ASN A 79 5.41 6.74 -7.27
C ASN A 79 6.30 7.75 -6.52
N GLN A 80 5.70 8.73 -5.85
CA GLN A 80 6.41 9.74 -5.07
C GLN A 80 7.07 9.20 -3.79
N LEU A 81 6.65 8.03 -3.30
CA LEU A 81 7.23 7.37 -2.12
C LEU A 81 8.36 6.41 -2.48
N ARG A 82 8.78 6.33 -3.75
CA ARG A 82 9.92 5.51 -4.16
C ARG A 82 11.22 6.08 -3.59
N THR A 83 11.99 5.20 -3.00
CA THR A 83 13.33 5.50 -2.44
C THR A 83 14.36 4.51 -3.00
N ALA A 84 15.55 4.44 -2.42
CA ALA A 84 16.52 3.39 -2.70
C ALA A 84 16.15 2.04 -2.07
N ASN A 85 15.12 1.98 -1.23
CA ASN A 85 14.59 0.74 -0.67
C ASN A 85 14.01 -0.14 -1.79
N PRO A 86 14.34 -1.44 -1.83
CA PRO A 86 13.83 -2.35 -2.87
C PRO A 86 12.32 -2.61 -2.76
N ILE A 87 11.70 -2.32 -1.61
CA ILE A 87 10.26 -2.48 -1.42
C ILE A 87 9.50 -1.42 -2.22
N SER A 88 8.56 -1.86 -3.04
CA SER A 88 7.67 -0.96 -3.77
C SER A 88 6.70 -0.26 -2.80
N PRO A 89 6.48 1.05 -2.93
CA PRO A 89 5.47 1.76 -2.14
C PRO A 89 4.07 1.42 -2.62
N GLU A 90 3.48 0.37 -2.04
CA GLU A 90 2.22 -0.20 -2.51
C GLU A 90 1.14 -0.26 -1.42
N LEU A 91 -0.11 0.01 -1.84
CA LEU A 91 -1.31 -0.48 -1.19
C LEU A 91 -1.81 -1.68 -1.99
N THR A 92 -2.00 -2.80 -1.33
CA THR A 92 -2.40 -4.07 -1.97
C THR A 92 -3.54 -4.73 -1.19
N VAL A 93 -4.51 -5.29 -1.90
CA VAL A 93 -5.60 -6.09 -1.32
C VAL A 93 -5.44 -7.55 -1.74
N PHE A 94 -5.53 -8.47 -0.77
CA PHE A 94 -5.45 -9.91 -0.99
C PHE A 94 -6.74 -10.60 -0.52
N PRO A 95 -7.41 -11.41 -1.36
CA PRO A 95 -8.52 -12.23 -0.92
C PRO A 95 -8.02 -13.38 -0.04
N VAL A 96 -8.50 -13.49 1.19
CA VAL A 96 -8.10 -14.54 2.15
C VAL A 96 -8.38 -15.94 1.60
N SER A 97 -9.52 -16.12 0.93
CA SER A 97 -9.94 -17.42 0.37
C SER A 97 -8.95 -18.01 -0.64
N GLY A 98 -8.17 -17.16 -1.34
CA GLY A 98 -7.18 -17.62 -2.30
C GLY A 98 -5.83 -18.04 -1.68
N LEU A 99 -5.54 -17.58 -0.46
CA LEU A 99 -4.22 -17.76 0.15
C LEU A 99 -3.91 -19.23 0.47
N SER A 100 -4.91 -20.02 0.84
CA SER A 100 -4.74 -21.47 1.08
C SER A 100 -4.34 -22.26 -0.17
N ALA A 101 -4.67 -21.76 -1.36
CA ALA A 101 -4.31 -22.38 -2.63
C ALA A 101 -2.87 -22.07 -3.06
N VAL A 102 -2.20 -21.10 -2.43
CA VAL A 102 -0.83 -20.69 -2.77
C VAL A 102 0.18 -21.61 -2.10
N ASN A 103 0.25 -21.57 -0.78
CA ASN A 103 1.01 -22.50 0.04
C ASN A 103 0.57 -22.39 1.52
N SER A 104 1.00 -23.37 2.31
CA SER A 104 0.65 -23.45 3.74
C SER A 104 1.27 -22.33 4.57
N GLU A 105 2.46 -21.85 4.23
CA GLU A 105 3.16 -20.79 4.97
C GLU A 105 2.41 -19.46 4.83
N ILE A 106 2.06 -19.07 3.59
CA ILE A 106 1.30 -17.83 3.33
C ILE A 106 -0.05 -17.89 4.04
N TYR A 107 -0.74 -19.04 3.98
CA TYR A 107 -2.00 -19.22 4.67
C TYR A 107 -1.84 -19.10 6.20
N GLN A 108 -0.81 -19.72 6.78
CA GLN A 108 -0.54 -19.61 8.21
C GLN A 108 -0.28 -18.16 8.62
N LYS A 109 0.48 -17.41 7.85
CA LYS A 109 0.68 -15.96 8.09
C LYS A 109 -0.62 -15.16 8.06
N ALA A 110 -1.57 -15.52 7.19
CA ALA A 110 -2.88 -14.89 7.17
C ALA A 110 -3.70 -15.23 8.42
N VAL A 111 -3.62 -16.48 8.89
CA VAL A 111 -4.25 -16.91 10.15
C VAL A 111 -3.63 -16.17 11.34
N ASP A 112 -2.30 -16.08 11.40
CA ASP A 112 -1.58 -15.38 12.47
C ASP A 112 -1.94 -13.88 12.49
N LEU A 113 -1.99 -13.21 11.33
CA LEU A 113 -2.41 -11.83 11.21
C LEU A 113 -3.85 -11.63 11.68
N THR A 114 -4.75 -12.51 11.26
CA THR A 114 -6.16 -12.47 11.67
C THR A 114 -6.30 -12.61 13.19
N ALA A 115 -5.58 -13.56 13.79
CA ALA A 115 -5.58 -13.78 15.23
C ALA A 115 -5.04 -12.55 15.99
N LEU A 116 -3.95 -11.95 15.49
CA LEU A 116 -3.35 -10.75 16.07
C LEU A 116 -4.33 -9.55 16.00
N ILE A 117 -4.92 -9.28 14.83
CA ILE A 117 -5.87 -8.17 14.67
C ILE A 117 -7.07 -8.34 15.60
N ASN A 118 -7.63 -9.54 15.69
CA ASN A 118 -8.73 -9.83 16.61
C ASN A 118 -8.32 -9.63 18.08
N SER A 119 -7.11 -10.07 18.45
CA SER A 119 -6.57 -9.86 19.79
C SER A 119 -6.39 -8.39 20.12
N VAL A 120 -5.83 -7.60 19.19
CA VAL A 120 -5.63 -6.16 19.38
C VAL A 120 -6.96 -5.40 19.44
N THR A 121 -7.94 -5.79 18.65
CA THR A 121 -9.29 -5.20 18.69
C THR A 121 -9.95 -5.39 20.05
N THR A 122 -9.68 -6.51 20.72
CA THR A 122 -10.28 -6.84 22.04
C THR A 122 -9.43 -6.31 23.19
N ASN A 123 -8.10 -6.45 23.13
CA ASN A 123 -7.19 -6.23 24.26
C ASN A 123 -6.30 -4.98 24.09
N GLY A 124 -6.46 -4.25 22.98
CA GLY A 124 -5.66 -3.08 22.67
C GLY A 124 -4.22 -3.44 22.20
N ILE A 125 -3.41 -2.39 22.05
CA ILE A 125 -2.07 -2.49 21.48
C ILE A 125 -1.11 -3.36 22.31
N ALA A 126 -1.37 -3.54 23.60
CA ALA A 126 -0.56 -4.40 24.47
C ALA A 126 -0.56 -5.89 24.03
N ALA A 127 -1.51 -6.29 23.17
CA ALA A 127 -1.55 -7.63 22.60
C ALA A 127 -0.43 -7.86 21.54
N VAL A 128 0.22 -6.82 21.06
CA VAL A 128 1.35 -6.94 20.12
C VAL A 128 2.62 -7.27 20.91
N THR A 129 2.98 -8.54 21.00
CA THR A 129 4.12 -9.02 21.77
C THR A 129 5.31 -9.48 20.92
N GLY A 130 5.23 -9.37 19.62
CA GLY A 130 6.26 -9.85 18.69
C GLY A 130 6.16 -9.20 17.32
N ASP A 131 6.65 -9.90 16.32
CA ASP A 131 6.58 -9.44 14.93
C ASP A 131 5.14 -9.47 14.42
N VAL A 132 4.76 -8.39 13.76
CA VAL A 132 3.47 -8.32 13.07
C VAL A 132 3.62 -9.01 11.72
N PRO A 133 2.79 -10.01 11.37
CA PRO A 133 2.83 -10.64 10.05
C PRO A 133 2.63 -9.62 8.93
N VAL A 134 3.47 -9.67 7.89
CA VAL A 134 3.47 -8.71 6.78
C VAL A 134 3.13 -9.42 5.47
N PHE A 135 2.26 -8.80 4.68
CA PHE A 135 1.94 -9.17 3.30
C PHE A 135 2.41 -8.08 2.32
N PRO A 136 2.86 -8.48 1.10
CA PRO A 136 3.26 -9.83 0.74
C PRO A 136 4.44 -10.30 1.58
N LEU A 137 4.65 -11.62 1.64
CA LEU A 137 5.84 -12.17 2.31
C LEU A 137 7.10 -11.59 1.66
N GLN A 138 8.03 -11.19 2.51
CA GLN A 138 9.32 -10.66 2.09
C GLN A 138 10.36 -11.78 2.03
N GLU A 139 11.31 -11.67 1.10
CA GLU A 139 12.40 -12.66 0.96
C GLU A 139 13.38 -12.61 2.13
N LYS A 140 13.56 -11.42 2.71
CA LYS A 140 14.44 -11.19 3.86
C LYS A 140 13.67 -11.25 5.17
N PRO A 141 14.30 -11.69 6.27
CA PRO A 141 13.68 -11.70 7.58
C PRO A 141 13.30 -10.30 8.06
N GLN A 142 12.24 -10.25 8.83
CA GLN A 142 11.79 -9.05 9.52
C GLN A 142 12.71 -8.75 10.71
N LEU A 143 13.32 -7.56 10.72
CA LEU A 143 14.26 -7.16 11.75
C LEU A 143 13.57 -6.61 13.00
N MET A 144 12.39 -5.99 12.84
CA MET A 144 11.65 -5.36 13.93
C MET A 144 10.17 -5.17 13.58
N SER A 145 9.36 -4.95 14.64
CA SER A 145 8.05 -4.28 14.58
C SER A 145 8.03 -3.21 15.66
N ALA A 146 8.02 -1.94 15.27
CA ALA A 146 8.13 -0.81 16.19
C ALA A 146 6.97 0.18 16.01
N LEU A 147 6.65 0.94 17.06
CA LEU A 147 5.59 1.94 17.08
C LEU A 147 4.23 1.42 16.61
N PRO A 148 3.76 0.25 17.06
CA PRO A 148 2.48 -0.27 16.62
C PRO A 148 1.34 0.67 17.06
N THR A 149 0.40 0.91 16.15
CA THR A 149 -0.77 1.77 16.37
C THR A 149 -1.97 1.13 15.71
N VAL A 150 -3.10 1.09 16.40
CA VAL A 150 -4.36 0.61 15.81
C VAL A 150 -4.92 1.67 14.90
N LEU A 151 -5.20 1.30 13.67
CA LEU A 151 -5.94 2.13 12.71
C LEU A 151 -7.15 1.34 12.22
N THR A 152 -8.31 2.00 12.19
CA THR A 152 -9.58 1.39 11.80
C THR A 152 -10.21 2.17 10.66
N PRO A 153 -9.69 2.05 9.42
CA PRO A 153 -10.36 2.56 8.24
C PRO A 153 -11.77 2.00 8.13
N GLN A 154 -12.62 2.61 7.33
CA GLN A 154 -14.01 2.17 7.19
C GLN A 154 -14.08 0.69 6.73
N GLY A 155 -14.63 -0.15 7.60
CA GLY A 155 -14.78 -1.59 7.33
C GLY A 155 -13.49 -2.41 7.39
N ILE A 156 -12.41 -1.86 7.96
CA ILE A 156 -11.12 -2.52 8.11
C ILE A 156 -10.62 -2.32 9.54
N ASN A 157 -10.13 -3.38 10.18
CA ASN A 157 -9.38 -3.31 11.42
C ASN A 157 -7.91 -3.64 11.13
N GLY A 158 -6.97 -2.87 11.67
CA GLY A 158 -5.57 -3.12 11.37
C GLY A 158 -4.58 -2.43 12.29
N LEU A 159 -3.32 -2.73 12.02
CA LEU A 159 -2.15 -2.23 12.72
C LEU A 159 -1.25 -1.48 11.77
N ARG A 160 -0.86 -0.28 12.15
CA ARG A 160 0.26 0.45 11.58
C ARG A 160 1.48 0.26 12.46
N PHE A 161 2.64 0.04 11.87
CA PHE A 161 3.91 -0.10 12.57
C PHE A 161 5.08 0.23 11.65
N LEU A 162 6.26 0.44 12.23
CA LEU A 162 7.51 0.50 11.47
C LEU A 162 8.14 -0.88 11.44
N THR A 163 8.70 -1.24 10.30
CA THR A 163 9.40 -2.50 10.10
C THR A 163 10.61 -2.34 9.19
N ALA A 164 11.45 -3.35 9.10
CA ALA A 164 12.54 -3.42 8.14
C ALA A 164 12.80 -4.89 7.78
N PHE A 165 13.31 -5.11 6.57
CA PHE A 165 13.61 -6.44 6.05
C PHE A 165 15.04 -6.45 5.52
N ASP A 166 15.88 -7.29 6.10
CA ASP A 166 17.26 -7.48 5.66
C ASP A 166 17.87 -8.71 6.36
N ASP A 167 19.13 -9.03 6.07
CA ASP A 167 19.87 -10.01 6.82
C ASP A 167 20.00 -9.56 8.30
N ALA A 168 19.91 -10.50 9.22
CA ALA A 168 19.82 -10.19 10.66
C ALA A 168 20.98 -9.31 11.19
N SER A 169 22.14 -9.32 10.53
CA SER A 169 23.32 -8.54 10.88
C SER A 169 23.38 -7.14 10.26
N ALA A 170 22.48 -6.83 9.32
CA ALA A 170 22.54 -5.57 8.55
C ALA A 170 22.12 -4.34 9.36
N GLY A 171 21.26 -4.54 10.37
CA GLY A 171 20.62 -3.44 11.08
C GLY A 171 19.59 -2.67 10.24
N VAL A 172 18.94 -1.69 10.85
CA VAL A 172 17.94 -0.85 10.18
C VAL A 172 18.58 0.43 9.69
N THR A 173 18.33 0.75 8.44
CA THR A 173 18.85 1.92 7.73
C THR A 173 17.72 2.60 6.94
N ASN A 174 18.02 3.78 6.39
CA ASN A 174 17.12 4.47 5.44
C ASN A 174 16.84 3.70 4.15
N ASN A 175 17.58 2.61 3.87
CA ASN A 175 17.38 1.80 2.65
C ASN A 175 16.52 0.55 2.88
N ASN A 176 16.17 0.23 4.13
CA ASN A 176 15.37 -0.95 4.42
C ASN A 176 14.20 -0.71 5.40
N ILE A 177 14.07 0.49 5.97
CA ILE A 177 12.96 0.85 6.87
C ILE A 177 11.68 1.13 6.07
N VAL A 178 10.56 0.66 6.61
CA VAL A 178 9.24 0.70 5.97
C VAL A 178 8.18 1.09 6.99
N TYR A 179 7.31 2.01 6.63
CA TYR A 179 6.01 2.18 7.24
C TYR A 179 5.09 1.09 6.70
N ALA A 180 4.53 0.29 7.57
CA ALA A 180 3.65 -0.81 7.23
C ALA A 180 2.27 -0.62 7.87
N PHE A 181 1.22 -0.95 7.12
CA PHE A 181 -0.12 -1.20 7.65
C PHE A 181 -0.57 -2.58 7.20
N GLN A 182 -1.08 -3.36 8.13
CA GLN A 182 -1.67 -4.67 7.86
C GLN A 182 -3.07 -4.69 8.47
N GLY A 183 -4.08 -4.84 7.64
CA GLY A 183 -5.47 -4.80 8.02
C GLY A 183 -6.27 -5.99 7.50
N LEU A 184 -7.37 -6.28 8.17
CA LEU A 184 -8.36 -7.29 7.78
C LEU A 184 -9.71 -6.60 7.62
N SER A 185 -10.41 -6.85 6.51
CA SER A 185 -11.78 -6.41 6.35
C SER A 185 -12.67 -7.01 7.45
N VAL A 186 -13.68 -6.27 7.91
CA VAL A 186 -14.57 -6.70 9.01
C VAL A 186 -15.27 -8.02 8.70
N ASP A 187 -15.54 -8.31 7.41
CA ASP A 187 -16.11 -9.58 6.95
C ASP A 187 -15.07 -10.71 6.88
N GLY A 188 -13.81 -10.46 7.16
CA GLY A 188 -12.71 -11.41 7.15
C GLY A 188 -12.28 -11.89 5.76
N ARG A 189 -12.77 -11.28 4.69
CA ARG A 189 -12.53 -11.77 3.32
C ARG A 189 -11.27 -11.23 2.68
N ASN A 190 -10.79 -10.06 3.10
CA ASN A 190 -9.69 -9.37 2.46
C ASN A 190 -8.64 -8.91 3.48
N ILE A 191 -7.37 -9.15 3.16
CA ILE A 191 -6.24 -8.50 3.81
C ILE A 191 -5.88 -7.25 3.02
N VAL A 192 -5.75 -6.12 3.71
CA VAL A 192 -5.25 -4.86 3.16
C VAL A 192 -3.85 -4.65 3.68
N SER A 193 -2.89 -4.58 2.78
CA SER A 193 -1.50 -4.34 3.09
C SER A 193 -1.03 -3.03 2.48
N VAL A 194 -0.35 -2.21 3.27
CA VAL A 194 0.35 -1.02 2.80
C VAL A 194 1.79 -1.11 3.26
N LEU A 195 2.71 -0.95 2.31
CA LEU A 195 4.15 -0.88 2.56
C LEU A 195 4.68 0.40 1.90
N PHE A 196 5.10 1.35 2.69
CA PHE A 196 5.70 2.59 2.20
C PHE A 196 7.16 2.70 2.68
N PRO A 197 8.15 2.64 1.79
CA PRO A 197 9.52 3.00 2.11
C PRO A 197 9.60 4.41 2.69
N ILE A 198 10.25 4.53 3.83
CA ILE A 198 10.43 5.81 4.51
C ILE A 198 11.90 6.00 4.87
N GLN A 199 12.28 7.24 5.18
CA GLN A 199 13.63 7.58 5.64
C GLN A 199 13.52 8.57 6.79
N HIS A 200 14.51 8.56 7.69
CA HIS A 200 14.58 9.51 8.79
C HIS A 200 15.94 10.20 8.82
N SER A 201 15.96 11.52 8.95
CA SER A 201 17.17 12.34 8.91
C SER A 201 18.20 11.99 10.01
N ALA A 202 17.74 11.52 11.16
CA ALA A 202 18.61 11.09 12.26
C ALA A 202 19.16 9.66 12.08
N LEU A 203 18.66 8.87 11.12
CA LEU A 203 19.12 7.51 10.88
C LEU A 203 20.36 7.52 9.95
N THR A 204 21.44 8.16 10.40
CA THR A 204 22.69 8.35 9.63
C THR A 204 23.62 7.15 9.68
N ALA A 205 23.39 6.23 10.62
CA ALA A 205 24.11 4.97 10.77
C ALA A 205 23.10 3.83 11.01
N PRO A 206 23.47 2.57 10.71
CA PRO A 206 22.61 1.43 10.95
C PRO A 206 22.23 1.28 12.44
N ALA A 207 20.96 1.12 12.74
CA ALA A 207 20.48 0.70 14.05
C ALA A 207 20.70 -0.82 14.19
N THR A 208 21.81 -1.22 14.82
CA THR A 208 22.26 -2.62 14.89
C THR A 208 21.48 -3.46 15.90
N ALA A 209 20.80 -2.84 16.87
CA ALA A 209 19.87 -3.48 17.79
C ALA A 209 18.45 -2.93 17.58
N PRO A 210 17.80 -3.23 16.43
CA PRO A 210 16.61 -2.50 16.02
C PRO A 210 15.39 -2.72 16.93
N ARG A 211 15.33 -3.83 17.66
CA ARG A 211 14.25 -4.12 18.62
C ARG A 211 14.39 -3.33 19.93
N GLU A 212 15.61 -2.91 20.26
CA GLU A 212 15.94 -2.14 21.47
C GLU A 212 16.08 -0.63 21.17
N TYR A 213 16.11 -0.28 19.89
CA TYR A 213 16.26 1.11 19.47
C TYR A 213 15.03 1.93 19.86
N ASN A 214 15.24 3.12 20.39
CA ASN A 214 14.15 4.00 20.81
C ASN A 214 13.53 4.76 19.61
N TRP A 215 12.75 4.06 18.81
CA TRP A 215 12.06 4.61 17.65
C TRP A 215 11.11 5.76 18.00
N ALA A 216 10.56 5.77 19.22
CA ALA A 216 9.66 6.82 19.70
C ALA A 216 10.36 8.15 19.97
N ALA A 217 11.70 8.14 20.13
CA ALA A 217 12.47 9.36 20.29
C ALA A 217 12.76 10.09 18.97
N LEU A 218 12.49 9.48 17.83
CA LEU A 218 12.69 10.10 16.53
C LEU A 218 11.62 11.16 16.29
N PRO A 219 11.99 12.43 15.99
CA PRO A 219 11.01 13.50 15.76
C PRO A 219 10.22 13.29 14.47
N GLU A 220 8.93 13.62 14.51
CA GLU A 220 8.00 13.42 13.40
C GLU A 220 8.41 14.15 12.12
N ASP A 221 9.04 15.32 12.23
CA ASP A 221 9.50 16.14 11.11
C ASP A 221 10.80 15.62 10.46
N GLY A 222 11.44 14.64 11.07
CA GLY A 222 12.61 13.96 10.50
C GLY A 222 12.27 12.91 9.44
N TRP A 223 11.03 12.44 9.37
CA TRP A 223 10.58 11.48 8.36
C TRP A 223 10.38 12.13 7.00
N THR A 224 10.79 11.47 5.92
CA THR A 224 10.59 11.95 4.53
C THR A 224 9.12 12.17 4.17
N SER A 225 8.23 11.33 4.72
CA SER A 225 6.80 11.57 4.81
C SER A 225 6.42 11.40 6.26
N ARG A 226 5.72 12.38 6.83
CA ARG A 226 5.29 12.30 8.23
C ARG A 226 4.45 11.05 8.42
N LEU A 227 4.68 10.33 9.52
CA LEU A 227 3.88 9.13 9.82
C LEU A 227 2.40 9.48 9.95
N SER A 228 2.07 10.67 10.48
CA SER A 228 0.71 11.19 10.55
C SER A 228 0.06 11.39 9.17
N ASP A 229 0.79 11.87 8.17
CA ASP A 229 0.27 12.03 6.81
C ASP A 229 0.00 10.67 6.15
N LEU A 230 0.85 9.68 6.41
CA LEU A 230 0.64 8.30 5.96
C LEU A 230 -0.55 7.65 6.68
N ASP A 231 -0.73 7.94 7.98
CA ASP A 231 -1.89 7.49 8.75
C ASP A 231 -3.21 8.04 8.16
N GLU A 232 -3.23 9.28 7.63
CA GLU A 232 -4.41 9.85 6.98
C GLU A 232 -4.76 9.11 5.67
N ILE A 233 -3.76 8.68 4.87
CA ILE A 233 -4.02 7.81 3.71
C ILE A 233 -4.70 6.53 4.18
N ILE A 234 -4.14 5.87 5.21
CA ILE A 234 -4.70 4.61 5.72
C ILE A 234 -6.14 4.81 6.20
N LYS A 235 -6.41 5.85 7.00
CA LYS A 235 -7.75 6.15 7.54
C LYS A 235 -8.79 6.40 6.44
N SER A 236 -8.36 6.87 5.28
CA SER A 236 -9.22 7.14 4.13
C SER A 236 -9.56 5.90 3.30
N ILE A 237 -8.90 4.75 3.54
CA ILE A 237 -9.13 3.53 2.77
C ILE A 237 -10.53 2.99 3.04
N THR A 238 -11.24 2.65 1.94
CA THR A 238 -12.49 1.91 1.96
C THR A 238 -12.45 0.77 0.96
N LEU A 239 -13.14 -0.33 1.23
CA LEU A 239 -13.32 -1.46 0.32
C LEU A 239 -14.76 -1.53 -0.16
N HIS A 240 -14.95 -1.79 -1.45
CA HIS A 240 -16.24 -1.95 -2.12
C HIS A 240 -16.31 -3.25 -2.90
#